data_b56e49af4bef15fec1e30e85d8cf578f
#
_entry.id   b56e49af4bef15fec1e30e85d8cf578f
#
_cell.length_a   1.000
_cell.length_b   1.000
_cell.length_c   1.000
_cell.angle_alpha   90.00
_cell.angle_beta   90.00
_cell.angle_gamma   90.00
#
_symmetry.space_group_name_H-M   'P 1'
#
loop_
_entity.id
_entity.type
_entity.pdbx_description
1 polymer ?
#
loop_
_entity_poly.entity_id
_entity_poly.type
_entity_poly.pdbx_seq_one_letter_code
_entity_poly.pdbx_strand_id
1 'polypeptide(L)'
;MHLLDWLVIAVPLIIIVTIGIITQRQMKSVAHFVSGGRVGGRYLLAVAKGEMQAGAVVFVAAWEVFAQSGFVPTWWGWITGPTALVVAIFGFVIYRFRETKAMTLAQFFEMRYSRNFRLFTGILGFVAGVINFGIIPAVGARFMVYFLQLPPEIAVGAWALPTYIPLMAVFLAISLTLTISGGLITLMVTDCIEGIFSQLMYVVIIIGVLCVVSWSEMASVLGSRPAGYSAVNPFDAWKVQDFNLWFVLMGVVLGPYGTMAWQNSSAYNSAGATPHETRMGGLLGRWREMGKGVVVVLLAAAAITYLGHPDFAAASAGAKEAISEIPQPQIQKQMTIPVALSHLLPIGVKGALCAILLMGIFGGDSTHLHSWGGILAQDVILPRLKKAPTPQQHIRLLRGCIVGVAVFAFFFGVFFRQTEYIMMWWSVTTAVYVGGAGAAIIGGLYWKKGTTAGAWAAVVSGSILS
;
A
#
# COMPACT_ATOMS: atom_id res chain seq x y z
N MET A 1 19.99 17.39 -2.61
CA MET A 1 20.45 15.99 -2.76
C MET A 1 21.91 15.97 -3.17
N HIS A 2 22.74 15.18 -2.50
CA HIS A 2 24.15 14.97 -2.82
C HIS A 2 24.30 13.88 -3.91
N LEU A 3 25.48 13.80 -4.58
CA LEU A 3 25.74 12.76 -5.57
C LEU A 3 25.56 11.35 -5.02
N LEU A 4 25.96 11.12 -3.77
CA LEU A 4 25.79 9.82 -3.09
C LEU A 4 24.31 9.42 -2.99
N ASP A 5 23.42 10.38 -2.68
CA ASP A 5 21.98 10.12 -2.61
C ASP A 5 21.43 9.66 -3.97
N TRP A 6 21.86 10.32 -5.05
CA TRP A 6 21.46 9.96 -6.41
C TRP A 6 21.98 8.58 -6.83
N LEU A 7 23.20 8.20 -6.41
CA LEU A 7 23.73 6.86 -6.67
C LEU A 7 22.94 5.78 -5.92
N VAL A 8 22.59 6.03 -4.65
CA VAL A 8 21.77 5.11 -3.84
C VAL A 8 20.38 4.93 -4.43
N ILE A 9 19.84 5.94 -5.13
CA ILE A 9 18.55 5.86 -5.83
C ILE A 9 18.71 5.15 -7.18
N ALA A 10 19.67 5.58 -7.99
CA ALA A 10 19.77 5.15 -9.39
C ALA A 10 20.17 3.69 -9.53
N VAL A 11 21.12 3.20 -8.71
CA VAL A 11 21.63 1.83 -8.83
C VAL A 11 20.53 0.78 -8.66
N PRO A 12 19.73 0.77 -7.57
CA PRO A 12 18.66 -0.22 -7.43
C PRO A 12 17.56 -0.05 -8.47
N LEU A 13 17.23 1.17 -8.90
CA LEU A 13 16.25 1.38 -9.98
C LEU A 13 16.70 0.77 -11.30
N ILE A 14 17.96 0.95 -11.67
CA ILE A 14 18.53 0.33 -12.89
C ILE A 14 18.47 -1.19 -12.79
N ILE A 15 18.81 -1.76 -11.62
CA ILE A 15 18.73 -3.20 -11.38
C ILE A 15 17.29 -3.70 -11.58
N ILE A 16 16.30 -3.03 -10.97
CA ILE A 16 14.88 -3.41 -11.07
C ILE A 16 14.38 -3.36 -12.50
N VAL A 17 14.66 -2.27 -13.22
CA VAL A 17 14.25 -2.13 -14.62
C VAL A 17 14.90 -3.20 -15.49
N THR A 18 16.20 -3.46 -15.29
CA THR A 18 16.93 -4.50 -16.03
C THR A 18 16.33 -5.88 -15.77
N ILE A 19 16.07 -6.22 -14.52
CA ILE A 19 15.46 -7.50 -14.14
C ILE A 19 14.02 -7.59 -14.64
N GLY A 20 13.26 -6.49 -14.59
CA GLY A 20 11.94 -6.39 -15.18
C GLY A 20 11.96 -6.75 -16.68
N ILE A 21 12.93 -6.24 -17.43
CA ILE A 21 13.11 -6.57 -18.85
C ILE A 21 13.48 -8.05 -19.06
N ILE A 22 14.36 -8.60 -18.23
CA ILE A 22 14.78 -10.01 -18.35
C ILE A 22 13.59 -10.95 -18.05
N THR A 23 12.83 -10.66 -16.99
CA THR A 23 11.73 -11.53 -16.52
C THR A 23 10.52 -11.54 -17.42
N GLN A 24 10.28 -10.49 -18.25
CA GLN A 24 9.21 -10.51 -19.28
C GLN A 24 9.28 -11.74 -20.19
N ARG A 25 10.50 -12.24 -20.48
CA ARG A 25 10.69 -13.44 -21.31
C ARG A 25 10.07 -14.70 -20.72
N GLN A 26 9.79 -14.72 -19.41
CA GLN A 26 9.16 -15.84 -18.72
C GLN A 26 7.61 -15.81 -18.80
N MET A 27 7.03 -14.72 -19.28
CA MET A 27 5.58 -14.56 -19.44
C MET A 27 5.10 -15.30 -20.71
N LYS A 28 4.70 -16.57 -20.57
CA LYS A 28 4.32 -17.45 -21.69
C LYS A 28 2.81 -17.73 -21.79
N SER A 29 2.02 -17.39 -20.78
CA SER A 29 0.59 -17.72 -20.74
C SER A 29 -0.21 -16.75 -19.89
N VAL A 30 -1.54 -16.79 -20.02
CA VAL A 30 -2.48 -16.05 -19.17
C VAL A 30 -2.29 -16.39 -17.69
N ALA A 31 -2.02 -17.65 -17.35
CA ALA A 31 -1.77 -18.07 -15.97
C ALA A 31 -0.47 -17.46 -15.41
N HIS A 32 0.56 -17.30 -16.24
CA HIS A 32 1.78 -16.57 -15.85
C HIS A 32 1.48 -15.10 -15.62
N PHE A 33 0.66 -14.48 -16.46
CA PHE A 33 0.30 -13.08 -16.33
C PHE A 33 -0.53 -12.80 -15.08
N VAL A 34 -1.58 -13.59 -14.82
CA VAL A 34 -2.58 -13.33 -13.77
C VAL A 34 -2.17 -13.87 -12.39
N SER A 35 -1.56 -15.07 -12.34
CA SER A 35 -1.26 -15.79 -11.10
C SER A 35 0.20 -16.24 -10.98
N GLY A 36 1.11 -15.63 -11.73
CA GLY A 36 2.53 -15.95 -11.70
C GLY A 36 2.85 -17.42 -12.03
N GLY A 37 1.99 -18.11 -12.81
CA GLY A 37 2.16 -19.53 -13.10
C GLY A 37 2.05 -20.46 -11.88
N ARG A 38 1.73 -19.93 -10.70
CA ARG A 38 1.70 -20.66 -9.42
C ARG A 38 3.05 -21.28 -9.04
N VAL A 39 4.13 -20.54 -9.30
CA VAL A 39 5.50 -20.99 -9.00
C VAL A 39 6.11 -20.35 -7.74
N GLY A 40 5.34 -19.48 -7.06
CA GLY A 40 5.82 -18.75 -5.89
C GLY A 40 6.13 -19.67 -4.71
N GLY A 41 7.41 -19.76 -4.34
CA GLY A 41 7.85 -20.39 -3.10
C GLY A 41 7.71 -19.45 -1.89
N ARG A 42 7.75 -20.00 -0.68
CA ARG A 42 7.55 -19.28 0.59
C ARG A 42 8.44 -18.06 0.78
N TYR A 43 9.71 -18.13 0.39
CA TYR A 43 10.68 -17.05 0.57
C TYR A 43 10.39 -15.89 -0.38
N LEU A 44 10.11 -16.18 -1.66
CA LEU A 44 9.71 -15.18 -2.64
C LEU A 44 8.43 -14.46 -2.19
N LEU A 45 7.42 -15.22 -1.78
CA LEU A 45 6.14 -14.66 -1.34
C LEU A 45 6.26 -13.86 -0.02
N ALA A 46 7.14 -14.28 0.90
CA ALA A 46 7.36 -13.58 2.16
C ALA A 46 7.92 -12.17 1.95
N VAL A 47 8.78 -12.00 0.97
CA VAL A 47 9.39 -10.70 0.66
C VAL A 47 8.51 -9.89 -0.28
N ALA A 48 8.17 -10.43 -1.45
CA ALA A 48 7.47 -9.71 -2.49
C ALA A 48 6.07 -9.21 -2.07
N LYS A 49 5.28 -10.04 -1.39
CA LYS A 49 3.94 -9.64 -0.92
C LYS A 49 3.97 -8.45 0.05
N GLY A 50 5.02 -8.30 0.82
CA GLY A 50 5.15 -7.18 1.75
C GLY A 50 5.57 -5.88 1.05
N GLU A 51 6.34 -5.96 -0.06
CA GLU A 51 6.82 -4.77 -0.77
C GLU A 51 5.69 -3.99 -1.42
N MET A 52 4.68 -4.63 -1.95
CA MET A 52 3.49 -3.95 -2.48
C MET A 52 2.81 -3.00 -1.46
N GLN A 53 3.13 -3.13 -0.18
CA GLN A 53 2.62 -2.29 0.93
C GLN A 53 3.71 -1.39 1.54
N ALA A 54 4.80 -1.13 0.82
CA ALA A 54 5.92 -0.32 1.28
C ALA A 54 6.08 1.01 0.51
N GLY A 55 5.12 1.37 -0.33
CA GLY A 55 5.13 2.60 -1.11
C GLY A 55 5.04 3.87 -0.27
N ALA A 56 5.45 5.01 -0.86
CA ALA A 56 5.45 6.32 -0.19
C ALA A 56 4.11 6.67 0.46
N VAL A 57 2.99 6.31 -0.18
CA VAL A 57 1.65 6.57 0.36
C VAL A 57 1.41 5.88 1.70
N VAL A 58 1.96 4.67 1.91
CA VAL A 58 1.80 3.93 3.18
C VAL A 58 2.57 4.62 4.31
N PHE A 59 3.77 5.11 4.01
CA PHE A 59 4.57 5.89 4.97
C PHE A 59 3.88 7.20 5.30
N VAL A 60 3.44 7.97 4.31
CA VAL A 60 2.74 9.24 4.50
C VAL A 60 1.47 9.06 5.32
N ALA A 61 0.65 8.03 5.01
CA ALA A 61 -0.55 7.71 5.78
C ALA A 61 -0.24 7.38 7.26
N ALA A 62 0.81 6.60 7.51
CA ALA A 62 1.23 6.28 8.87
C ALA A 62 1.79 7.51 9.60
N TRP A 63 2.48 8.40 8.89
CA TRP A 63 3.00 9.65 9.45
C TRP A 63 1.90 10.65 9.80
N GLU A 64 0.82 10.74 8.98
CA GLU A 64 -0.38 11.50 9.36
C GLU A 64 -0.97 11.00 10.68
N VAL A 65 -1.14 9.68 10.82
CA VAL A 65 -1.66 9.05 12.05
C VAL A 65 -0.73 9.33 13.23
N PHE A 66 0.59 9.20 13.06
CA PHE A 66 1.56 9.45 14.12
C PHE A 66 1.58 10.93 14.54
N ALA A 67 1.51 11.84 13.59
CA ALA A 67 1.46 13.28 13.88
C ALA A 67 0.26 13.64 14.75
N GLN A 68 -0.89 12.98 14.51
CA GLN A 68 -2.13 13.17 15.28
C GLN A 68 -2.09 12.50 16.66
N SER A 69 -1.70 11.23 16.72
CA SER A 69 -1.90 10.34 17.87
C SER A 69 -0.61 9.84 18.51
N GLY A 70 0.56 10.18 17.97
CA GLY A 70 1.87 9.72 18.46
C GLY A 70 2.00 8.19 18.43
N PHE A 71 2.56 7.63 19.50
CA PHE A 71 2.76 6.18 19.65
C PHE A 71 1.49 5.40 20.00
N VAL A 72 0.37 6.06 20.30
CA VAL A 72 -0.84 5.40 20.83
C VAL A 72 -1.35 4.28 19.91
N PRO A 73 -1.52 4.49 18.57
CA PRO A 73 -1.92 3.41 17.67
C PRO A 73 -0.87 2.30 17.57
N THR A 74 0.41 2.62 17.66
CA THR A 74 1.49 1.64 17.65
C THR A 74 1.46 0.75 18.89
N TRP A 75 1.26 1.34 20.07
CA TRP A 75 1.08 0.63 21.35
C TRP A 75 -0.05 -0.40 21.28
N TRP A 76 -1.23 0.06 20.86
CA TRP A 76 -2.38 -0.84 20.72
C TRP A 76 -2.17 -1.88 19.62
N GLY A 77 -1.50 -1.51 18.53
CA GLY A 77 -1.12 -2.42 17.45
C GLY A 77 -0.22 -3.57 17.95
N TRP A 78 0.69 -3.32 18.88
CA TRP A 78 1.55 -4.34 19.46
C TRP A 78 0.77 -5.30 20.37
N ILE A 79 -0.17 -4.78 21.18
CA ILE A 79 -1.03 -5.61 22.04
C ILE A 79 -1.95 -6.50 21.20
N THR A 80 -2.43 -6.00 20.06
CA THR A 80 -3.33 -6.72 19.16
C THR A 80 -2.60 -7.56 18.10
N GLY A 81 -1.30 -7.34 17.92
CA GLY A 81 -0.43 -8.06 16.98
C GLY A 81 -0.50 -9.59 17.04
N PRO A 82 -0.61 -10.23 18.21
CA PRO A 82 -0.79 -11.67 18.32
C PRO A 82 -1.96 -12.21 17.51
N THR A 83 -3.06 -11.48 17.37
CA THR A 83 -4.21 -11.88 16.54
C THR A 83 -3.81 -12.10 15.07
N ALA A 84 -3.04 -11.17 14.50
CA ALA A 84 -2.55 -11.29 13.14
C ALA A 84 -1.54 -12.45 12.97
N LEU A 85 -0.73 -12.72 13.99
CA LEU A 85 0.17 -13.87 14.01
C LEU A 85 -0.60 -15.20 14.05
N VAL A 86 -1.62 -15.31 14.88
CA VAL A 86 -2.51 -16.48 14.95
C VAL A 86 -3.16 -16.75 13.58
N VAL A 87 -3.73 -15.70 12.94
CA VAL A 87 -4.31 -15.81 11.59
C VAL A 87 -3.27 -16.34 10.58
N ALA A 88 -2.03 -15.87 10.64
CA ALA A 88 -0.96 -16.32 9.76
C ALA A 88 -0.52 -17.76 10.05
N ILE A 89 -0.38 -18.15 11.34
CA ILE A 89 0.02 -19.52 11.75
C ILE A 89 -0.99 -20.54 11.25
N PHE A 90 -2.29 -20.30 11.44
CA PHE A 90 -3.33 -21.21 10.98
C PHE A 90 -3.57 -21.11 9.46
N GLY A 91 -3.08 -20.07 8.79
CA GLY A 91 -3.38 -19.79 7.39
C GLY A 91 -4.88 -19.56 7.18
N PHE A 92 -5.54 -18.93 8.18
CA PHE A 92 -6.99 -18.69 8.15
C PHE A 92 -7.40 -18.04 6.83
N VAL A 93 -8.42 -18.57 6.19
CA VAL A 93 -8.92 -18.23 4.86
C VAL A 93 -7.92 -18.53 3.73
N ILE A 94 -6.67 -18.08 3.82
CA ILE A 94 -5.66 -18.16 2.75
C ILE A 94 -5.38 -19.60 2.34
N TYR A 95 -5.21 -20.50 3.30
CA TYR A 95 -4.93 -21.91 3.02
C TYR A 95 -6.09 -22.57 2.25
N ARG A 96 -7.32 -22.44 2.77
CA ARG A 96 -8.52 -23.00 2.15
C ARG A 96 -8.82 -22.38 0.80
N PHE A 97 -8.66 -21.07 0.65
CA PHE A 97 -8.81 -20.40 -0.64
C PHE A 97 -7.83 -20.97 -1.69
N ARG A 98 -6.56 -21.16 -1.30
CA ARG A 98 -5.57 -21.68 -2.23
C ARG A 98 -5.86 -23.13 -2.66
N GLU A 99 -6.49 -23.96 -1.81
CA GLU A 99 -6.95 -25.31 -2.16
C GLU A 99 -7.98 -25.28 -3.30
N THR A 100 -8.81 -24.24 -3.40
CA THR A 100 -9.83 -24.12 -4.48
C THR A 100 -9.22 -23.93 -5.86
N LYS A 101 -7.95 -23.55 -5.96
CA LYS A 101 -7.24 -23.21 -7.21
C LYS A 101 -7.89 -22.07 -8.00
N ALA A 102 -8.80 -21.29 -7.43
CA ALA A 102 -9.34 -20.08 -8.04
C ALA A 102 -8.21 -19.07 -8.31
N MET A 103 -8.28 -18.35 -9.43
CA MET A 103 -7.32 -17.31 -9.78
C MET A 103 -7.70 -15.96 -9.18
N THR A 104 -8.98 -15.70 -9.02
CA THR A 104 -9.54 -14.50 -8.40
C THR A 104 -10.57 -14.89 -7.35
N LEU A 105 -10.83 -13.94 -6.42
CA LEU A 105 -11.86 -14.16 -5.41
C LEU A 105 -13.26 -14.25 -6.01
N ALA A 106 -13.54 -13.44 -7.02
CA ALA A 106 -14.83 -13.49 -7.69
C ALA A 106 -15.03 -14.82 -8.46
N GLN A 107 -13.97 -15.43 -9.01
CA GLN A 107 -14.04 -16.78 -9.54
C GLN A 107 -14.39 -17.81 -8.46
N PHE A 108 -13.82 -17.71 -7.27
CA PHE A 108 -14.22 -18.54 -6.12
C PHE A 108 -15.71 -18.37 -5.80
N PHE A 109 -16.21 -17.15 -5.83
CA PHE A 109 -17.63 -16.90 -5.60
C PHE A 109 -18.54 -17.53 -6.67
N GLU A 110 -18.11 -17.59 -7.93
CA GLU A 110 -18.85 -18.34 -8.94
C GLU A 110 -18.91 -19.83 -8.63
N MET A 111 -17.76 -20.42 -8.29
CA MET A 111 -17.64 -21.85 -7.96
C MET A 111 -18.49 -22.22 -6.73
N ARG A 112 -18.62 -21.30 -5.78
CA ARG A 112 -19.28 -21.57 -4.48
C ARG A 112 -20.75 -21.14 -4.45
N TYR A 113 -21.12 -20.10 -5.18
CA TYR A 113 -22.44 -19.50 -5.12
C TYR A 113 -23.10 -19.43 -6.51
N SER A 114 -22.78 -18.41 -7.32
CA SER A 114 -23.35 -18.26 -8.66
C SER A 114 -22.57 -17.31 -9.55
N ARG A 115 -22.80 -17.42 -10.87
CA ARG A 115 -22.22 -16.52 -11.88
C ARG A 115 -22.67 -15.05 -11.68
N ASN A 116 -23.93 -14.82 -11.34
CA ASN A 116 -24.43 -13.47 -11.08
C ASN A 116 -23.78 -12.86 -9.86
N PHE A 117 -23.53 -13.63 -8.81
CA PHE A 117 -22.82 -13.21 -7.62
C PHE A 117 -21.35 -12.85 -7.93
N ARG A 118 -20.66 -13.65 -8.76
CA ARG A 118 -19.33 -13.31 -9.29
C ARG A 118 -19.32 -11.96 -9.96
N LEU A 119 -20.27 -11.72 -10.87
CA LEU A 119 -20.32 -10.49 -11.63
C LEU A 119 -20.56 -9.27 -10.74
N PHE A 120 -21.51 -9.38 -9.81
CA PHE A 120 -21.81 -8.31 -8.86
C PHE A 120 -20.61 -7.99 -7.98
N THR A 121 -20.01 -9.00 -7.35
CA THR A 121 -18.85 -8.81 -6.47
C THR A 121 -17.60 -8.36 -7.22
N GLY A 122 -17.45 -8.78 -8.49
CA GLY A 122 -16.39 -8.30 -9.36
C GLY A 122 -16.53 -6.82 -9.69
N ILE A 123 -17.72 -6.34 -10.01
CA ILE A 123 -18.00 -4.92 -10.26
C ILE A 123 -17.78 -4.11 -8.97
N LEU A 124 -18.38 -4.54 -7.86
CA LEU A 124 -18.29 -3.84 -6.58
C LEU A 124 -16.83 -3.74 -6.11
N GLY A 125 -16.08 -4.86 -6.17
CA GLY A 125 -14.68 -4.90 -5.80
C GLY A 125 -13.80 -4.05 -6.73
N PHE A 126 -14.10 -4.03 -8.04
CA PHE A 126 -13.40 -3.16 -8.99
C PHE A 126 -13.65 -1.69 -8.70
N VAL A 127 -14.89 -1.27 -8.52
CA VAL A 127 -15.23 0.14 -8.24
C VAL A 127 -14.61 0.60 -6.93
N ALA A 128 -14.80 -0.16 -5.85
CA ALA A 128 -14.18 0.16 -4.56
C ALA A 128 -12.65 0.25 -4.66
N GLY A 129 -12.04 -0.70 -5.37
CA GLY A 129 -10.60 -0.78 -5.53
C GLY A 129 -9.99 0.32 -6.38
N VAL A 130 -10.62 0.68 -7.50
CA VAL A 130 -10.07 1.71 -8.38
C VAL A 130 -10.22 3.11 -7.77
N ILE A 131 -11.30 3.36 -7.01
CA ILE A 131 -11.48 4.60 -6.24
C ILE A 131 -10.45 4.68 -5.10
N ASN A 132 -10.24 3.57 -4.38
CA ASN A 132 -9.22 3.48 -3.34
C ASN A 132 -7.81 3.78 -3.87
N PHE A 133 -7.47 3.23 -5.04
CA PHE A 133 -6.19 3.43 -5.71
C PHE A 133 -6.03 4.85 -6.25
N GLY A 134 -7.11 5.54 -6.61
CA GLY A 134 -7.10 6.79 -7.33
C GLY A 134 -6.27 7.92 -6.71
N ILE A 135 -6.15 7.97 -5.36
CA ILE A 135 -5.32 8.98 -4.68
C ILE A 135 -3.84 8.59 -4.58
N ILE A 136 -3.52 7.29 -4.67
CA ILE A 136 -2.19 6.75 -4.35
C ILE A 136 -1.08 7.38 -5.20
N PRO A 137 -1.18 7.44 -6.54
CA PRO A 137 -0.13 8.02 -7.37
C PRO A 137 0.11 9.51 -7.11
N ALA A 138 -0.96 10.26 -6.83
CA ALA A 138 -0.87 11.70 -6.54
C ALA A 138 -0.16 11.97 -5.20
N VAL A 139 -0.45 11.18 -4.16
CA VAL A 139 0.23 11.28 -2.86
C VAL A 139 1.70 10.93 -3.01
N GLY A 140 2.04 9.86 -3.73
CA GLY A 140 3.42 9.46 -3.99
C GLY A 140 4.22 10.53 -4.75
N ALA A 141 3.60 11.14 -5.78
CA ALA A 141 4.24 12.21 -6.53
C ALA A 141 4.42 13.49 -5.70
N ARG A 142 3.41 13.89 -4.90
CA ARG A 142 3.53 15.02 -3.96
C ARG A 142 4.63 14.78 -2.94
N PHE A 143 4.70 13.58 -2.35
CA PHE A 143 5.79 13.22 -1.46
C PHE A 143 7.15 13.49 -2.11
N MET A 144 7.36 13.05 -3.35
CA MET A 144 8.63 13.28 -4.05
C MET A 144 8.91 14.75 -4.31
N VAL A 145 7.90 15.55 -4.68
CA VAL A 145 8.06 16.99 -4.86
C VAL A 145 8.57 17.65 -3.57
N TYR A 146 7.92 17.43 -2.46
CA TYR A 146 8.26 18.07 -1.20
C TYR A 146 9.53 17.49 -0.55
N PHE A 147 9.74 16.18 -0.63
CA PHE A 147 10.92 15.54 -0.06
C PHE A 147 12.20 15.85 -0.84
N LEU A 148 12.13 15.98 -2.16
CA LEU A 148 13.26 16.38 -3.01
C LEU A 148 13.43 17.90 -3.08
N GLN A 149 12.54 18.67 -2.43
CA GLN A 149 12.51 20.13 -2.48
C GLN A 149 12.44 20.66 -3.93
N LEU A 150 11.63 20.03 -4.76
CA LEU A 150 11.34 20.50 -6.12
C LEU A 150 10.38 21.69 -6.06
N PRO A 151 10.43 22.62 -7.04
CA PRO A 151 9.46 23.70 -7.10
C PRO A 151 8.04 23.15 -7.12
N PRO A 152 7.10 23.69 -6.33
CA PRO A 152 5.73 23.22 -6.27
C PRO A 152 5.01 23.29 -7.62
N GLU A 153 5.39 24.27 -8.45
CA GLU A 153 4.85 24.52 -9.78
C GLU A 153 5.97 24.70 -10.81
N ILE A 154 5.70 24.29 -12.03
CA ILE A 154 6.56 24.50 -13.19
C ILE A 154 5.85 25.35 -14.23
N ALA A 155 6.55 26.30 -14.83
CA ALA A 155 6.03 27.10 -15.92
C ALA A 155 5.99 26.28 -17.23
N VAL A 156 4.80 26.14 -17.81
CA VAL A 156 4.60 25.50 -19.12
C VAL A 156 3.94 26.54 -20.04
N GLY A 157 4.74 27.30 -20.76
CA GLY A 157 4.27 28.44 -21.52
C GLY A 157 3.67 29.52 -20.60
N ALA A 158 2.41 29.87 -20.81
CA ALA A 158 1.67 30.85 -20.00
C ALA A 158 0.98 30.25 -18.74
N TRP A 159 1.09 28.93 -18.52
CA TRP A 159 0.41 28.21 -17.46
C TRP A 159 1.39 27.79 -16.37
N ALA A 160 0.96 27.90 -15.11
CA ALA A 160 1.62 27.26 -13.98
C ALA A 160 1.00 25.87 -13.76
N LEU A 161 1.80 24.82 -13.90
CA LEU A 161 1.36 23.44 -13.72
C LEU A 161 1.97 22.88 -12.41
N PRO A 162 1.16 22.33 -11.49
CA PRO A 162 1.67 21.67 -10.30
C PRO A 162 2.66 20.55 -10.66
N THR A 163 3.86 20.59 -10.09
CA THR A 163 4.98 19.67 -10.43
C THR A 163 4.65 18.21 -10.19
N TYR A 164 3.75 17.91 -9.23
CA TYR A 164 3.34 16.55 -8.97
C TYR A 164 2.60 15.88 -10.14
N ILE A 165 1.96 16.65 -11.02
CA ILE A 165 1.17 16.11 -12.15
C ILE A 165 2.07 15.41 -13.18
N PRO A 166 3.08 16.08 -13.80
CA PRO A 166 3.97 15.40 -14.73
C PRO A 166 4.80 14.29 -14.04
N LEU A 167 5.16 14.47 -12.77
CA LEU A 167 5.88 13.45 -12.01
C LEU A 167 5.01 12.20 -11.79
N MET A 168 3.74 12.37 -11.45
CA MET A 168 2.75 11.29 -11.35
C MET A 168 2.56 10.57 -12.69
N ALA A 169 2.52 11.31 -13.80
CA ALA A 169 2.43 10.71 -15.14
C ALA A 169 3.63 9.82 -15.44
N VAL A 170 4.85 10.27 -15.11
CA VAL A 170 6.09 9.48 -15.29
C VAL A 170 6.06 8.23 -14.41
N PHE A 171 5.69 8.34 -13.14
CA PHE A 171 5.63 7.19 -12.23
C PHE A 171 4.60 6.15 -12.69
N LEU A 172 3.39 6.61 -13.05
CA LEU A 172 2.36 5.72 -13.61
C LEU A 172 2.81 5.08 -14.93
N ALA A 173 3.52 5.79 -15.80
CA ALA A 173 4.02 5.24 -17.06
C ALA A 173 5.08 4.14 -16.83
N ILE A 174 5.97 4.30 -15.85
CA ILE A 174 6.96 3.29 -15.47
C ILE A 174 6.24 2.06 -14.87
N SER A 175 5.37 2.27 -13.88
CA SER A 175 4.58 1.19 -13.24
C SER A 175 3.72 0.43 -14.25
N LEU A 176 3.08 1.17 -15.17
CA LEU A 176 2.30 0.60 -16.26
C LEU A 176 3.16 -0.28 -17.18
N THR A 177 4.34 0.21 -17.57
CA THR A 177 5.26 -0.53 -18.45
C THR A 177 5.74 -1.82 -17.81
N LEU A 178 6.11 -1.79 -16.52
CA LEU A 178 6.48 -2.99 -15.76
C LEU A 178 5.32 -3.99 -15.70
N THR A 179 4.11 -3.51 -15.44
CA THR A 179 2.93 -4.36 -15.28
C THR A 179 2.50 -5.03 -16.58
N ILE A 180 2.39 -4.27 -17.68
CA ILE A 180 1.90 -4.82 -18.96
C ILE A 180 2.92 -5.71 -19.66
N SER A 181 4.22 -5.54 -19.36
CA SER A 181 5.28 -6.31 -20.02
C SER A 181 5.35 -7.75 -19.52
N GLY A 182 5.39 -7.99 -18.23
CA GLY A 182 5.63 -9.32 -17.66
C GLY A 182 4.56 -9.84 -16.69
N GLY A 183 3.53 -9.04 -16.39
CA GLY A 183 2.47 -9.43 -15.45
C GLY A 183 3.01 -9.81 -14.08
N LEU A 184 2.29 -10.69 -13.37
CA LEU A 184 2.61 -11.03 -11.97
C LEU A 184 3.99 -11.70 -11.78
N ILE A 185 4.51 -12.43 -12.77
CA ILE A 185 5.85 -13.03 -12.65
C ILE A 185 6.90 -11.94 -12.48
N THR A 186 6.88 -10.91 -13.33
CA THR A 186 7.82 -9.81 -13.24
C THR A 186 7.66 -9.08 -11.91
N LEU A 187 6.42 -8.74 -11.52
CA LEU A 187 6.15 -8.06 -10.26
C LEU A 187 6.69 -8.86 -9.05
N MET A 188 6.47 -10.16 -8.98
CA MET A 188 6.98 -10.98 -7.88
C MET A 188 8.50 -10.94 -7.75
N VAL A 189 9.22 -10.90 -8.87
CA VAL A 189 10.69 -10.89 -8.87
C VAL A 189 11.22 -9.50 -8.52
N THR A 190 10.68 -8.44 -9.14
CA THR A 190 11.06 -7.06 -8.82
C THR A 190 10.78 -6.72 -7.36
N ASP A 191 9.57 -7.00 -6.87
CA ASP A 191 9.19 -6.75 -5.49
C ASP A 191 10.03 -7.54 -4.48
N CYS A 192 10.49 -8.74 -4.85
CA CYS A 192 11.40 -9.50 -4.00
C CYS A 192 12.76 -8.80 -3.85
N ILE A 193 13.31 -8.27 -4.94
CA ILE A 193 14.58 -7.55 -4.93
C ILE A 193 14.45 -6.22 -4.19
N GLU A 194 13.38 -5.49 -4.47
CA GLU A 194 13.02 -4.26 -3.75
C GLU A 194 12.92 -4.51 -2.26
N GLY A 195 12.24 -5.59 -1.86
CA GLY A 195 12.06 -5.93 -0.47
C GLY A 195 13.36 -6.33 0.25
N ILE A 196 14.30 -7.00 -0.41
CA ILE A 196 15.63 -7.28 0.16
C ILE A 196 16.42 -5.98 0.33
N PHE A 197 16.43 -5.13 -0.68
CA PHE A 197 17.09 -3.84 -0.62
C PHE A 197 16.50 -2.95 0.50
N SER A 198 15.18 -2.89 0.62
CA SER A 198 14.49 -2.12 1.65
C SER A 198 14.89 -2.55 3.07
N GLN A 199 15.05 -3.86 3.33
CA GLN A 199 15.49 -4.34 4.65
C GLN A 199 16.90 -3.83 5.01
N LEU A 200 17.82 -3.80 4.05
CA LEU A 200 19.17 -3.25 4.26
C LEU A 200 19.11 -1.75 4.52
N MET A 201 18.32 -1.02 3.75
CA MET A 201 18.18 0.43 3.91
C MET A 201 17.47 0.81 5.21
N TYR A 202 16.56 0.00 5.73
CA TYR A 202 15.94 0.23 7.04
C TYR A 202 16.99 0.29 8.15
N VAL A 203 17.99 -0.60 8.12
CA VAL A 203 19.10 -0.57 9.09
C VAL A 203 19.92 0.73 8.95
N VAL A 204 20.24 1.12 7.72
CA VAL A 204 20.98 2.37 7.45
C VAL A 204 20.20 3.59 7.96
N ILE A 205 18.89 3.63 7.71
CA ILE A 205 18.01 4.72 8.15
C ILE A 205 17.92 4.77 9.68
N ILE A 206 17.73 3.64 10.35
CA ILE A 206 17.65 3.58 11.82
C ILE A 206 18.94 4.15 12.44
N ILE A 207 20.10 3.67 11.99
CA ILE A 207 21.39 4.13 12.48
C ILE A 207 21.55 5.63 12.18
N GLY A 208 21.30 6.06 10.96
CA GLY A 208 21.45 7.44 10.53
C GLY A 208 20.57 8.43 11.30
N VAL A 209 19.34 8.06 11.62
CA VAL A 209 18.42 8.89 12.41
C VAL A 209 18.89 8.98 13.86
N LEU A 210 19.29 7.87 14.47
CA LEU A 210 19.76 7.84 15.87
C LEU A 210 21.11 8.57 16.07
N CYS A 211 21.90 8.76 15.01
CA CYS A 211 23.09 9.61 15.05
C CYS A 211 22.77 11.10 15.05
N VAL A 212 21.58 11.51 14.60
CA VAL A 212 21.20 12.93 14.46
C VAL A 212 20.25 13.38 15.56
N VAL A 213 19.32 12.52 15.97
CA VAL A 213 18.31 12.82 17.00
C VAL A 213 18.43 11.80 18.11
N SER A 214 18.68 12.28 19.33
CA SER A 214 18.81 11.40 20.50
C SER A 214 17.45 10.93 21.01
N TRP A 215 17.45 9.80 21.70
CA TRP A 215 16.23 9.27 22.30
C TRP A 215 15.65 10.20 23.39
N SER A 216 16.50 10.90 24.14
CA SER A 216 16.09 11.88 25.16
C SER A 216 15.34 13.07 24.56
N GLU A 217 15.82 13.61 23.43
CA GLU A 217 15.15 14.69 22.71
C GLU A 217 13.76 14.23 22.19
N MET A 218 13.69 13.04 21.59
CA MET A 218 12.41 12.47 21.15
C MET A 218 11.43 12.30 22.33
N ALA A 219 11.90 11.75 23.45
CA ALA A 219 11.09 11.53 24.64
C ALA A 219 10.57 12.85 25.24
N SER A 220 11.40 13.91 25.27
CA SER A 220 11.03 15.22 25.79
C SER A 220 9.90 15.86 24.98
N VAL A 221 10.00 15.85 23.64
CA VAL A 221 8.99 16.44 22.75
C VAL A 221 7.70 15.64 22.76
N LEU A 222 7.77 14.31 22.66
CA LEU A 222 6.58 13.46 22.67
C LEU A 222 5.89 13.45 24.03
N GLY A 223 6.64 13.60 25.12
CA GLY A 223 6.12 13.70 26.49
C GLY A 223 5.51 15.07 26.84
N SER A 224 5.73 16.10 26.04
CA SER A 224 5.28 17.47 26.33
C SER A 224 3.82 17.75 25.98
N ARG A 225 3.09 16.80 25.40
CA ARG A 225 1.68 17.00 25.04
C ARG A 225 0.80 17.15 26.27
N PRO A 226 -0.28 17.97 26.18
CA PRO A 226 -1.17 18.20 27.30
C PRO A 226 -1.97 16.95 27.69
N ALA A 227 -2.48 16.90 28.92
CA ALA A 227 -3.28 15.81 29.44
C ALA A 227 -4.51 15.51 28.56
N GLY A 228 -4.73 14.25 28.26
CA GLY A 228 -5.75 13.74 27.35
C GLY A 228 -5.33 13.68 25.89
N TYR A 229 -4.16 14.20 25.52
CA TYR A 229 -3.57 14.16 24.19
C TYR A 229 -2.18 13.52 24.17
N SER A 230 -1.83 12.72 25.17
CA SER A 230 -0.50 12.12 25.27
C SER A 230 -0.11 11.39 24.00
N ALA A 231 1.11 11.66 23.50
CA ALA A 231 1.66 10.95 22.37
C ALA A 231 2.35 9.63 22.75
N VAL A 232 2.56 9.38 24.05
CA VAL A 232 3.34 8.25 24.57
C VAL A 232 2.46 7.31 25.40
N ASN A 233 1.60 7.85 26.27
CA ASN A 233 0.73 7.06 27.13
C ASN A 233 -0.63 6.79 26.47
N PRO A 234 -0.92 5.55 26.04
CA PRO A 234 -2.18 5.22 25.38
C PRO A 234 -3.42 5.40 26.26
N PHE A 235 -3.26 5.41 27.59
CA PHE A 235 -4.36 5.60 28.56
C PHE A 235 -4.66 7.08 28.81
N ASP A 236 -3.75 7.99 28.42
CA ASP A 236 -3.94 9.44 28.51
C ASP A 236 -4.06 10.08 27.11
N ALA A 237 -4.76 9.41 26.21
CA ALA A 237 -5.03 9.88 24.85
C ALA A 237 -6.53 9.90 24.54
N TRP A 238 -7.36 10.03 25.56
CA TRP A 238 -8.82 9.89 25.48
C TRP A 238 -9.52 11.07 24.79
N LYS A 239 -8.86 12.22 24.65
CA LYS A 239 -9.36 13.36 23.87
C LYS A 239 -9.03 13.29 22.38
N VAL A 240 -8.19 12.36 21.96
CA VAL A 240 -7.88 12.15 20.56
C VAL A 240 -9.10 11.55 19.87
N GLN A 241 -9.71 12.28 18.97
CA GLN A 241 -10.96 11.86 18.31
C GLN A 241 -10.72 10.79 17.26
N ASP A 242 -9.68 10.95 16.43
CA ASP A 242 -9.32 10.03 15.36
C ASP A 242 -8.20 9.08 15.83
N PHE A 243 -8.14 7.87 15.27
CA PHE A 243 -7.08 6.88 15.55
C PHE A 243 -6.93 6.52 17.03
N ASN A 244 -8.04 6.55 17.77
CA ASN A 244 -8.11 6.21 19.19
C ASN A 244 -8.22 4.69 19.41
N LEU A 245 -8.45 4.26 20.67
CA LEU A 245 -8.61 2.86 21.03
C LEU A 245 -9.70 2.15 20.22
N TRP A 246 -10.82 2.81 19.94
CA TRP A 246 -11.92 2.21 19.17
C TRP A 246 -11.52 1.88 17.75
N PHE A 247 -10.75 2.76 17.09
CA PHE A 247 -10.18 2.50 15.77
C PHE A 247 -9.31 1.23 15.78
N VAL A 248 -8.51 1.03 16.82
CA VAL A 248 -7.65 -0.15 16.96
C VAL A 248 -8.48 -1.42 17.24
N LEU A 249 -9.47 -1.36 18.15
CA LEU A 249 -10.35 -2.49 18.45
C LEU A 249 -11.13 -2.94 17.22
N MET A 250 -11.64 -1.99 16.43
CA MET A 250 -12.26 -2.32 15.14
C MET A 250 -11.28 -3.00 14.19
N GLY A 251 -10.02 -2.54 14.13
CA GLY A 251 -8.97 -3.19 13.36
C GLY A 251 -8.68 -4.63 13.76
N VAL A 252 -8.76 -4.95 15.06
CA VAL A 252 -8.60 -6.33 15.59
C VAL A 252 -9.69 -7.26 15.08
N VAL A 253 -10.92 -6.78 15.00
CA VAL A 253 -12.06 -7.55 14.47
C VAL A 253 -12.01 -7.65 12.95
N LEU A 254 -11.77 -6.51 12.29
CA LEU A 254 -11.75 -6.42 10.84
C LEU A 254 -10.55 -7.14 10.20
N GLY A 255 -9.42 -7.24 10.91
CA GLY A 255 -8.23 -7.94 10.41
C GLY A 255 -8.49 -9.39 10.03
N PRO A 256 -8.92 -10.27 10.96
CA PRO A 256 -9.32 -11.65 10.65
C PRO A 256 -10.51 -11.72 9.69
N TYR A 257 -11.54 -10.90 9.90
CA TYR A 257 -12.75 -10.86 9.08
C TYR A 257 -12.44 -10.49 7.63
N GLY A 258 -11.59 -9.50 7.41
CA GLY A 258 -11.20 -9.02 6.10
C GLY A 258 -10.09 -9.84 5.43
N THR A 259 -9.63 -10.94 6.06
CA THR A 259 -8.55 -11.75 5.48
C THR A 259 -8.92 -12.22 4.07
N MET A 260 -8.09 -11.92 3.07
CA MET A 260 -8.33 -12.17 1.64
C MET A 260 -9.48 -11.37 1.00
N ALA A 261 -10.30 -10.64 1.76
CA ALA A 261 -11.41 -9.89 1.18
C ALA A 261 -10.91 -8.75 0.29
N TRP A 262 -9.88 -8.00 0.73
CA TRP A 262 -9.30 -6.97 -0.11
C TRP A 262 -8.41 -7.55 -1.21
N GLN A 263 -8.73 -7.25 -2.47
CA GLN A 263 -8.23 -8.02 -3.61
C GLN A 263 -6.90 -7.54 -4.21
N ASN A 264 -6.34 -6.41 -3.77
CA ASN A 264 -5.06 -5.94 -4.31
C ASN A 264 -3.90 -6.94 -4.11
N SER A 265 -3.96 -7.77 -3.06
CA SER A 265 -2.97 -8.83 -2.78
C SER A 265 -3.40 -10.23 -3.22
N SER A 266 -4.58 -10.39 -3.80
CA SER A 266 -5.12 -11.72 -4.14
C SER A 266 -4.29 -12.47 -5.17
N ALA A 267 -3.66 -11.76 -6.10
CA ALA A 267 -2.77 -12.32 -7.09
C ALA A 267 -1.56 -13.04 -6.45
N TYR A 268 -0.92 -12.44 -5.44
CA TYR A 268 0.18 -13.08 -4.69
C TYR A 268 -0.29 -14.31 -3.92
N ASN A 269 -1.48 -14.28 -3.34
CA ASN A 269 -2.05 -15.44 -2.66
C ASN A 269 -2.37 -16.57 -3.62
N SER A 270 -2.71 -16.25 -4.88
CA SER A 270 -2.95 -17.23 -5.94
C SER A 270 -1.65 -17.78 -6.55
N ALA A 271 -0.53 -17.07 -6.44
CA ALA A 271 0.76 -17.39 -7.04
C ALA A 271 1.54 -18.49 -6.32
N GLY A 272 1.19 -18.80 -5.07
CA GLY A 272 1.90 -19.84 -4.30
C GLY A 272 1.86 -21.21 -4.95
N ALA A 273 2.98 -21.92 -4.96
CA ALA A 273 3.08 -23.24 -5.56
C ALA A 273 2.13 -24.26 -4.89
N THR A 274 1.99 -24.18 -3.57
CA THR A 274 1.05 -25.00 -2.78
C THR A 274 0.35 -24.13 -1.72
N PRO A 275 -0.78 -24.61 -1.13
CA PRO A 275 -1.41 -23.94 0.02
C PRO A 275 -0.44 -23.72 1.17
N HIS A 276 0.46 -24.69 1.43
CA HIS A 276 1.48 -24.61 2.46
C HIS A 276 2.50 -23.51 2.17
N GLU A 277 3.00 -23.38 0.93
CA GLU A 277 3.91 -22.32 0.52
C GLU A 277 3.28 -20.92 0.71
N THR A 278 2.01 -20.78 0.34
CA THR A 278 1.29 -19.50 0.51
C THR A 278 1.13 -19.13 1.98
N ARG A 279 0.78 -20.11 2.84
CA ARG A 279 0.70 -19.93 4.29
C ARG A 279 2.05 -19.55 4.89
N MET A 280 3.10 -20.29 4.55
CA MET A 280 4.44 -20.02 5.05
C MET A 280 5.00 -18.68 4.57
N GLY A 281 4.71 -18.29 3.33
CA GLY A 281 5.05 -16.97 2.83
C GLY A 281 4.40 -15.84 3.65
N GLY A 282 3.13 -16.00 4.04
CA GLY A 282 2.44 -15.05 4.93
C GLY A 282 3.01 -15.01 6.35
N LEU A 283 3.41 -16.15 6.90
CA LEU A 283 4.02 -16.25 8.23
C LEU A 283 5.43 -15.65 8.25
N LEU A 284 6.28 -16.06 7.32
CA LEU A 284 7.65 -15.57 7.21
C LEU A 284 7.71 -14.06 6.89
N GLY A 285 6.74 -13.53 6.17
CA GLY A 285 6.68 -12.09 5.87
C GLY A 285 6.48 -11.19 7.09
N ARG A 286 6.09 -11.72 8.26
CA ARG A 286 5.85 -10.91 9.47
C ARG A 286 7.09 -10.23 10.00
N TRP A 287 8.26 -10.88 9.95
CA TRP A 287 9.51 -10.25 10.38
C TRP A 287 9.86 -8.99 9.57
N ARG A 288 9.54 -9.02 8.29
CA ARG A 288 9.75 -7.88 7.39
C ARG A 288 8.89 -6.67 7.77
N GLU A 289 7.65 -6.89 8.14
CA GLU A 289 6.74 -5.82 8.60
C GLU A 289 7.25 -5.13 9.87
N MET A 290 7.97 -5.84 10.74
CA MET A 290 8.57 -5.25 11.94
C MET A 290 9.64 -4.20 11.58
N GLY A 291 10.54 -4.48 10.64
CA GLY A 291 11.58 -3.53 10.19
C GLY A 291 10.96 -2.24 9.63
N LYS A 292 9.98 -2.38 8.74
CA LYS A 292 9.23 -1.24 8.19
C LYS A 292 8.54 -0.44 9.31
N GLY A 293 7.85 -1.11 10.22
CA GLY A 293 7.13 -0.48 11.32
C GLY A 293 8.05 0.36 12.22
N VAL A 294 9.23 -0.15 12.55
CA VAL A 294 10.23 0.60 13.34
C VAL A 294 10.69 1.87 12.59
N VAL A 295 11.04 1.74 11.31
CA VAL A 295 11.49 2.88 10.51
C VAL A 295 10.41 3.95 10.36
N VAL A 296 9.17 3.56 10.07
CA VAL A 296 8.05 4.51 9.94
C VAL A 296 7.86 5.33 11.21
N VAL A 297 7.85 4.67 12.37
CA VAL A 297 7.62 5.30 13.67
C VAL A 297 8.83 6.16 14.08
N LEU A 298 10.06 5.66 13.89
CA LEU A 298 11.28 6.38 14.23
C LEU A 298 11.44 7.66 13.40
N LEU A 299 11.18 7.59 12.09
CA LEU A 299 11.23 8.76 11.22
C LEU A 299 10.20 9.81 11.61
N ALA A 300 8.97 9.39 11.97
CA ALA A 300 7.94 10.32 12.44
C ALA A 300 8.32 10.98 13.76
N ALA A 301 8.81 10.20 14.73
CA ALA A 301 9.29 10.72 16.02
C ALA A 301 10.43 11.72 15.83
N ALA A 302 11.43 11.39 15.01
CA ALA A 302 12.57 12.27 14.73
C ALA A 302 12.13 13.57 14.04
N ALA A 303 11.21 13.49 13.05
CA ALA A 303 10.70 14.67 12.36
C ALA A 303 9.93 15.61 13.29
N ILE A 304 9.08 15.07 14.16
CA ILE A 304 8.33 15.86 15.15
C ILE A 304 9.29 16.49 16.16
N THR A 305 10.31 15.76 16.59
CA THR A 305 11.36 16.27 17.49
C THR A 305 12.15 17.39 16.82
N TYR A 306 12.54 17.21 15.56
CA TYR A 306 13.24 18.25 14.79
C TYR A 306 12.42 19.54 14.68
N LEU A 307 11.12 19.43 14.50
CA LEU A 307 10.22 20.59 14.44
C LEU A 307 9.91 21.21 15.82
N GLY A 308 9.93 20.41 16.90
CA GLY A 308 9.43 20.83 18.21
C GLY A 308 10.50 21.12 19.26
N HIS A 309 11.69 20.50 19.19
CA HIS A 309 12.73 20.66 20.21
C HIS A 309 13.49 21.98 20.09
N PRO A 310 13.80 22.68 21.21
CA PRO A 310 14.51 23.96 21.20
C PRO A 310 15.87 23.91 20.51
N ASP A 311 16.64 22.83 20.67
CA ASP A 311 17.97 22.68 20.08
C ASP A 311 17.97 22.68 18.56
N PHE A 312 16.84 22.30 17.94
CA PHE A 312 16.65 22.34 16.50
C PHE A 312 15.93 23.60 16.02
N ALA A 313 15.65 24.59 16.89
CA ALA A 313 14.83 25.75 16.53
C ALA A 313 15.35 26.52 15.32
N ALA A 314 16.67 26.79 15.29
CA ALA A 314 17.30 27.46 14.15
C ALA A 314 17.37 26.58 12.90
N ALA A 315 17.73 25.30 13.06
CA ALA A 315 17.86 24.36 11.94
C ALA A 315 16.51 24.02 11.27
N SER A 316 15.42 24.00 12.07
CA SER A 316 14.08 23.68 11.58
C SER A 316 13.32 24.88 10.97
N ALA A 317 13.86 26.09 11.04
CA ALA A 317 13.18 27.31 10.56
C ALA A 317 12.77 27.19 9.07
N GLY A 318 13.69 26.80 8.20
CA GLY A 318 13.40 26.63 6.78
C GLY A 318 12.37 25.51 6.49
N ALA A 319 12.37 24.44 7.29
CA ALA A 319 11.35 23.40 7.17
C ALA A 319 9.96 23.90 7.59
N LYS A 320 9.89 24.70 8.67
CA LYS A 320 8.64 25.32 9.14
C LYS A 320 8.08 26.30 8.12
N GLU A 321 8.94 27.11 7.52
CA GLU A 321 8.56 28.03 6.45
C GLU A 321 7.99 27.27 5.25
N ALA A 322 8.72 26.29 4.72
CA ALA A 322 8.27 25.46 3.59
C ALA A 322 6.93 24.74 3.87
N ILE A 323 6.70 24.28 5.12
CA ILE A 323 5.43 23.69 5.53
C ILE A 323 4.31 24.74 5.51
N SER A 324 4.57 25.96 6.00
CA SER A 324 3.57 27.02 6.07
C SER A 324 3.14 27.55 4.69
N GLU A 325 4.00 27.43 3.70
CA GLU A 325 3.71 27.81 2.31
C GLU A 325 2.78 26.84 1.57
N ILE A 326 2.50 25.65 2.13
CA ILE A 326 1.60 24.68 1.50
C ILE A 326 0.14 25.16 1.64
N PRO A 327 -0.55 25.52 0.52
CA PRO A 327 -1.83 26.23 0.59
C PRO A 327 -3.01 25.38 1.10
N GLN A 328 -2.96 24.06 0.87
CA GLN A 328 -4.06 23.16 1.23
C GLN A 328 -3.81 22.51 2.60
N PRO A 329 -4.66 22.76 3.62
CA PRO A 329 -4.42 22.26 4.99
C PRO A 329 -4.21 20.75 5.09
N GLN A 330 -4.93 19.95 4.29
CA GLN A 330 -4.78 18.50 4.30
C GLN A 330 -3.44 18.07 3.69
N ILE A 331 -3.03 18.71 2.59
CA ILE A 331 -1.71 18.43 1.98
C ILE A 331 -0.58 18.89 2.92
N GLN A 332 -0.76 20.02 3.61
CA GLN A 332 0.18 20.49 4.62
C GLN A 332 0.39 19.45 5.73
N LYS A 333 -0.71 18.89 6.28
CA LYS A 333 -0.63 17.80 7.28
C LYS A 333 0.13 16.58 6.74
N GLN A 334 -0.17 16.16 5.51
CA GLN A 334 0.48 15.02 4.86
C GLN A 334 1.99 15.25 4.64
N MET A 335 2.36 16.47 4.26
CA MET A 335 3.75 16.79 3.89
C MET A 335 4.59 17.32 5.04
N THR A 336 4.03 17.55 6.22
CA THR A 336 4.76 18.03 7.40
C THR A 336 5.96 17.14 7.73
N ILE A 337 5.77 15.85 7.89
CA ILE A 337 6.87 14.91 8.18
C ILE A 337 7.81 14.74 6.98
N PRO A 338 7.36 14.53 5.76
CA PRO A 338 8.22 14.52 4.56
C PRO A 338 9.14 15.74 4.44
N VAL A 339 8.60 16.95 4.60
CA VAL A 339 9.39 18.18 4.54
C VAL A 339 10.41 18.24 5.69
N ALA A 340 10.02 17.95 6.93
CA ALA A 340 10.93 17.90 8.05
C ALA A 340 12.09 16.91 7.82
N LEU A 341 11.79 15.71 7.32
CA LEU A 341 12.80 14.69 7.00
C LEU A 341 13.73 15.14 5.87
N SER A 342 13.22 15.89 4.90
CA SER A 342 14.06 16.43 3.81
C SER A 342 15.16 17.39 4.31
N HIS A 343 14.94 18.06 5.44
CA HIS A 343 15.91 18.93 6.08
C HIS A 343 16.76 18.22 7.14
N LEU A 344 16.18 17.26 7.84
CA LEU A 344 16.82 16.55 8.96
C LEU A 344 17.83 15.48 8.50
N LEU A 345 17.48 14.68 7.48
CA LEU A 345 18.24 13.47 7.16
C LEU A 345 19.62 13.80 6.56
N PRO A 346 20.69 13.15 7.04
CA PRO A 346 22.03 13.31 6.50
C PRO A 346 22.16 12.69 5.11
N ILE A 347 23.24 13.08 4.42
CA ILE A 347 23.63 12.55 3.11
C ILE A 347 23.75 11.02 3.19
N GLY A 348 23.27 10.34 2.17
CA GLY A 348 23.18 8.88 2.09
C GLY A 348 21.92 8.29 2.74
N VAL A 349 21.53 8.75 3.92
CA VAL A 349 20.26 8.34 4.58
C VAL A 349 19.06 8.92 3.85
N LYS A 350 19.17 10.18 3.41
CA LYS A 350 18.15 10.83 2.57
C LYS A 350 17.97 10.09 1.26
N GLY A 351 19.07 9.70 0.60
CA GLY A 351 19.04 8.85 -0.59
C GLY A 351 18.43 7.49 -0.34
N ALA A 352 18.77 6.83 0.78
CA ALA A 352 18.21 5.54 1.16
C ALA A 352 16.68 5.60 1.34
N LEU A 353 16.17 6.60 2.07
CA LEU A 353 14.73 6.79 2.23
C LEU A 353 14.05 7.08 0.89
N CYS A 354 14.62 7.97 0.08
CA CYS A 354 14.09 8.28 -1.24
C CYS A 354 14.03 7.02 -2.14
N ALA A 355 15.10 6.21 -2.14
CA ALA A 355 15.17 4.98 -2.94
C ALA A 355 14.08 3.97 -2.57
N ILE A 356 13.94 3.64 -1.29
CA ILE A 356 12.91 2.67 -0.85
C ILE A 356 11.50 3.15 -1.12
N LEU A 357 11.21 4.45 -0.96
CA LEU A 357 9.89 5.00 -1.19
C LEU A 357 9.57 5.11 -2.69
N LEU A 358 10.56 5.44 -3.52
CA LEU A 358 10.40 5.48 -4.97
C LEU A 358 10.19 4.08 -5.56
N MET A 359 10.98 3.09 -5.12
CA MET A 359 10.77 1.69 -5.49
C MET A 359 9.40 1.21 -5.05
N GLY A 360 9.01 1.50 -3.82
CA GLY A 360 7.69 1.15 -3.31
C GLY A 360 6.53 1.86 -4.03
N ILE A 361 6.74 3.04 -4.66
CA ILE A 361 5.78 3.63 -5.59
C ILE A 361 5.63 2.71 -6.81
N PHE A 362 6.73 2.28 -7.42
CA PHE A 362 6.66 1.44 -8.61
C PHE A 362 6.07 0.05 -8.31
N GLY A 363 6.50 -0.62 -7.25
CA GLY A 363 5.96 -1.92 -6.82
C GLY A 363 4.49 -1.83 -6.42
N GLY A 364 4.13 -0.84 -5.59
CA GLY A 364 2.77 -0.60 -5.13
C GLY A 364 1.81 -0.27 -6.28
N ASP A 365 2.13 0.74 -7.09
CA ASP A 365 1.29 1.14 -8.22
C ASP A 365 1.15 0.01 -9.24
N SER A 366 2.24 -0.70 -9.58
CA SER A 366 2.22 -1.84 -10.49
C SER A 366 1.28 -2.95 -9.99
N THR A 367 1.33 -3.25 -8.70
CA THR A 367 0.45 -4.27 -8.10
C THR A 367 -1.01 -3.85 -8.11
N HIS A 368 -1.33 -2.58 -7.83
CA HIS A 368 -2.69 -2.06 -7.94
C HIS A 368 -3.20 -2.09 -9.38
N LEU A 369 -2.39 -1.62 -10.34
CA LEU A 369 -2.70 -1.66 -11.77
C LEU A 369 -2.99 -3.09 -12.24
N HIS A 370 -2.13 -4.04 -11.85
CA HIS A 370 -2.31 -5.46 -12.17
C HIS A 370 -3.58 -6.03 -11.56
N SER A 371 -3.83 -5.77 -10.28
CA SER A 371 -4.96 -6.33 -9.55
C SER A 371 -6.30 -5.78 -10.05
N TRP A 372 -6.45 -4.46 -10.14
CA TRP A 372 -7.72 -3.86 -10.56
C TRP A 372 -7.98 -4.05 -12.05
N GLY A 373 -6.94 -3.95 -12.91
CA GLY A 373 -7.07 -4.29 -14.33
C GLY A 373 -7.37 -5.76 -14.54
N GLY A 374 -6.78 -6.65 -13.74
CA GLY A 374 -7.05 -8.08 -13.73
C GLY A 374 -8.50 -8.41 -13.35
N ILE A 375 -9.03 -7.80 -12.29
CA ILE A 375 -10.43 -7.96 -11.85
C ILE A 375 -11.40 -7.46 -12.92
N LEU A 376 -11.15 -6.29 -13.49
CA LEU A 376 -11.97 -5.75 -14.57
C LEU A 376 -12.05 -6.74 -15.75
N ALA A 377 -10.91 -7.26 -16.18
CA ALA A 377 -10.87 -8.22 -17.28
C ALA A 377 -11.51 -9.57 -16.92
N GLN A 378 -11.06 -10.18 -15.80
CA GLN A 378 -11.39 -11.56 -15.44
C GLN A 378 -12.81 -11.71 -14.88
N ASP A 379 -13.24 -10.76 -14.06
CA ASP A 379 -14.45 -10.92 -13.26
C ASP A 379 -15.63 -10.06 -13.75
N VAL A 380 -15.34 -9.02 -14.56
CA VAL A 380 -16.37 -8.13 -15.10
C VAL A 380 -16.59 -8.36 -16.60
N ILE A 381 -15.53 -8.35 -17.42
CA ILE A 381 -15.67 -8.40 -18.88
C ILE A 381 -15.80 -9.85 -19.36
N LEU A 382 -14.85 -10.72 -19.02
CA LEU A 382 -14.84 -12.11 -19.51
C LEU A 382 -16.13 -12.89 -19.26
N PRO A 383 -16.77 -12.81 -18.07
CA PRO A 383 -18.03 -13.52 -17.84
C PRO A 383 -19.19 -13.08 -18.74
N ARG A 384 -19.10 -11.90 -19.36
CA ARG A 384 -20.10 -11.35 -20.28
C ARG A 384 -19.88 -11.71 -21.73
N LEU A 385 -18.68 -12.19 -22.08
CA LEU A 385 -18.39 -12.57 -23.46
C LEU A 385 -19.15 -13.83 -23.87
N LYS A 386 -19.73 -13.81 -25.08
CA LYS A 386 -20.45 -14.97 -25.67
C LYS A 386 -19.49 -16.09 -26.12
N LYS A 387 -18.26 -15.72 -26.50
CA LYS A 387 -17.21 -16.66 -26.91
C LYS A 387 -15.97 -16.46 -26.07
N ALA A 388 -15.32 -17.56 -25.68
CA ALA A 388 -14.05 -17.50 -24.99
C ALA A 388 -12.98 -16.86 -25.91
N PRO A 389 -12.21 -15.87 -25.44
CA PRO A 389 -11.16 -15.26 -26.23
C PRO A 389 -9.98 -16.22 -26.39
N THR A 390 -9.23 -16.07 -27.49
CA THR A 390 -7.94 -16.76 -27.63
C THR A 390 -6.96 -16.26 -26.54
N PRO A 391 -5.90 -17.01 -26.21
CA PRO A 391 -4.90 -16.56 -25.23
C PRO A 391 -4.31 -15.15 -25.53
N GLN A 392 -4.06 -14.84 -26.79
CA GLN A 392 -3.56 -13.53 -27.20
C GLN A 392 -4.60 -12.42 -27.01
N GLN A 393 -5.87 -12.68 -27.37
CA GLN A 393 -6.97 -11.74 -27.14
C GLN A 393 -7.18 -11.49 -25.64
N HIS A 394 -7.06 -12.53 -24.83
CA HIS A 394 -7.18 -12.44 -23.38
C HIS A 394 -6.07 -11.55 -22.77
N ILE A 395 -4.81 -11.75 -23.16
CA ILE A 395 -3.69 -10.91 -22.71
C ILE A 395 -3.86 -9.45 -23.18
N ARG A 396 -4.34 -9.23 -24.44
CA ARG A 396 -4.63 -7.87 -24.91
C ARG A 396 -5.72 -7.20 -24.10
N LEU A 397 -6.78 -7.94 -23.75
CA LEU A 397 -7.86 -7.44 -22.89
C LEU A 397 -7.32 -7.05 -21.51
N LEU A 398 -6.52 -7.92 -20.86
CA LEU A 398 -5.88 -7.63 -19.58
C LEU A 398 -5.05 -6.35 -19.64
N ARG A 399 -4.19 -6.22 -20.64
CA ARG A 399 -3.36 -5.02 -20.86
C ARG A 399 -4.21 -3.77 -21.07
N GLY A 400 -5.28 -3.85 -21.86
CA GLY A 400 -6.20 -2.73 -22.09
C GLY A 400 -6.91 -2.28 -20.80
N CYS A 401 -7.35 -3.23 -19.97
CA CYS A 401 -7.96 -2.94 -18.66
C CYS A 401 -6.95 -2.28 -17.71
N ILE A 402 -5.70 -2.73 -17.68
CA ILE A 402 -4.63 -2.14 -16.87
C ILE A 402 -4.35 -0.69 -17.30
N VAL A 403 -4.27 -0.43 -18.61
CA VAL A 403 -4.15 0.94 -19.15
C VAL A 403 -5.34 1.80 -18.73
N GLY A 404 -6.56 1.28 -18.81
CA GLY A 404 -7.77 1.98 -18.37
C GLY A 404 -7.72 2.38 -16.89
N VAL A 405 -7.21 1.49 -16.02
CA VAL A 405 -7.02 1.80 -14.58
C VAL A 405 -5.96 2.87 -14.37
N ALA A 406 -4.85 2.84 -15.11
CA ALA A 406 -3.81 3.86 -15.03
C ALA A 406 -4.32 5.25 -15.45
N VAL A 407 -5.07 5.30 -16.56
CA VAL A 407 -5.70 6.55 -17.05
C VAL A 407 -6.70 7.08 -16.01
N PHE A 408 -7.55 6.22 -15.46
CA PHE A 408 -8.47 6.62 -14.40
C PHE A 408 -7.72 7.17 -13.18
N ALA A 409 -6.70 6.48 -12.69
CA ALA A 409 -5.93 6.90 -11.53
C ALA A 409 -5.22 8.25 -11.75
N PHE A 410 -4.70 8.49 -12.97
CA PHE A 410 -4.12 9.76 -13.33
C PHE A 410 -5.14 10.90 -13.23
N PHE A 411 -6.27 10.78 -13.92
CA PHE A 411 -7.29 11.83 -13.89
C PHE A 411 -7.91 12.00 -12.51
N PHE A 412 -8.14 10.90 -11.78
CA PHE A 412 -8.63 10.97 -10.42
C PHE A 412 -7.63 11.73 -9.52
N GLY A 413 -6.35 11.43 -9.60
CA GLY A 413 -5.29 12.11 -8.83
C GLY A 413 -5.14 13.59 -9.16
N VAL A 414 -5.49 14.01 -10.40
CA VAL A 414 -5.47 15.43 -10.82
C VAL A 414 -6.70 16.19 -10.32
N PHE A 415 -7.89 15.60 -10.45
CA PHE A 415 -9.15 16.33 -10.22
C PHE A 415 -9.72 16.14 -8.82
N PHE A 416 -9.40 15.04 -8.15
CA PHE A 416 -9.92 14.76 -6.82
C PHE A 416 -9.21 15.59 -5.74
N ARG A 417 -9.97 16.39 -5.02
CA ARG A 417 -9.47 17.14 -3.86
C ARG A 417 -9.59 16.29 -2.61
N GLN A 418 -8.46 15.85 -2.11
CA GLN A 418 -8.41 15.08 -0.88
C GLN A 418 -8.59 15.99 0.33
N THR A 419 -9.63 15.74 1.12
CA THR A 419 -9.98 16.48 2.35
C THR A 419 -9.77 15.64 3.61
N GLU A 420 -9.71 14.31 3.46
CA GLU A 420 -9.60 13.35 4.56
C GLU A 420 -8.18 12.79 4.68
N TYR A 421 -7.85 12.24 5.85
CA TYR A 421 -6.64 11.46 6.04
C TYR A 421 -6.60 10.28 5.08
N ILE A 422 -5.40 9.92 4.62
CA ILE A 422 -5.22 8.78 3.70
C ILE A 422 -5.76 7.49 4.31
N MET A 423 -5.51 7.26 5.61
CA MET A 423 -5.98 6.06 6.30
C MET A 423 -7.52 6.01 6.38
N MET A 424 -8.19 7.15 6.58
CA MET A 424 -9.66 7.23 6.58
C MET A 424 -10.24 6.97 5.19
N TRP A 425 -9.65 7.57 4.15
CA TRP A 425 -10.02 7.29 2.77
C TRP A 425 -9.94 5.79 2.44
N TRP A 426 -8.84 5.14 2.84
CA TRP A 426 -8.68 3.71 2.63
C TRP A 426 -9.71 2.90 3.42
N SER A 427 -9.98 3.27 4.66
CA SER A 427 -10.96 2.57 5.50
C SER A 427 -12.35 2.62 4.88
N VAL A 428 -12.83 3.80 4.48
CA VAL A 428 -14.17 3.98 3.89
C VAL A 428 -14.28 3.26 2.55
N THR A 429 -13.35 3.50 1.63
CA THR A 429 -13.42 2.88 0.29
C THR A 429 -13.24 1.37 0.32
N THR A 430 -12.45 0.84 1.26
CA THR A 430 -12.30 -0.61 1.48
C THR A 430 -13.56 -1.22 2.09
N ALA A 431 -14.19 -0.54 3.04
CA ALA A 431 -15.37 -1.04 3.75
C ALA A 431 -16.54 -1.34 2.80
N VAL A 432 -16.72 -0.53 1.76
CA VAL A 432 -17.75 -0.73 0.71
C VAL A 432 -17.75 -2.17 0.15
N TYR A 433 -16.59 -2.77 0.03
CA TYR A 433 -16.49 -4.16 -0.45
C TYR A 433 -16.26 -5.16 0.67
N VAL A 434 -15.29 -4.90 1.56
CA VAL A 434 -14.85 -5.83 2.60
C VAL A 434 -15.96 -6.05 3.64
N GLY A 435 -16.80 -5.05 3.91
CA GLY A 435 -17.88 -5.11 4.89
C GLY A 435 -18.81 -6.31 4.71
N GLY A 436 -19.07 -6.73 3.47
CA GLY A 436 -19.85 -7.93 3.19
C GLY A 436 -19.06 -9.11 2.65
N ALA A 437 -17.98 -8.85 1.92
CA ALA A 437 -17.19 -9.89 1.26
C ALA A 437 -16.53 -10.85 2.26
N GLY A 438 -16.10 -10.36 3.43
CA GLY A 438 -15.51 -11.20 4.48
C GLY A 438 -16.44 -12.33 4.90
N ALA A 439 -17.71 -12.04 5.19
CA ALA A 439 -18.70 -13.04 5.55
C ALA A 439 -18.95 -14.06 4.41
N ALA A 440 -19.02 -13.57 3.16
CA ALA A 440 -19.19 -14.44 2.00
C ALA A 440 -18.00 -15.38 1.78
N ILE A 441 -16.75 -14.90 2.02
CA ILE A 441 -15.54 -15.72 1.91
C ILE A 441 -15.49 -16.75 3.03
N ILE A 442 -15.58 -16.32 4.28
CA ILE A 442 -15.49 -17.20 5.45
C ILE A 442 -16.61 -18.25 5.40
N GLY A 443 -17.86 -17.82 5.17
CA GLY A 443 -18.99 -18.71 5.02
C GLY A 443 -18.84 -19.67 3.86
N GLY A 444 -18.29 -19.21 2.72
CA GLY A 444 -18.06 -20.06 1.55
C GLY A 444 -16.99 -21.13 1.77
N LEU A 445 -15.94 -20.84 2.52
CA LEU A 445 -14.82 -21.76 2.74
C LEU A 445 -15.03 -22.72 3.92
N TYR A 446 -15.74 -22.29 4.95
CA TYR A 446 -15.82 -23.05 6.22
C TYR A 446 -17.22 -23.56 6.54
N TRP A 447 -18.27 -23.00 5.96
CA TRP A 447 -19.65 -23.39 6.28
C TRP A 447 -20.37 -24.06 5.10
N LYS A 448 -20.51 -25.38 5.17
CA LYS A 448 -21.14 -26.19 4.12
C LYS A 448 -22.59 -25.79 3.81
N LYS A 449 -23.34 -25.29 4.82
CA LYS A 449 -24.74 -24.86 4.69
C LYS A 449 -24.91 -23.42 4.19
N GLY A 450 -23.81 -22.70 3.91
CA GLY A 450 -23.86 -21.35 3.36
C GLY A 450 -24.59 -21.32 2.01
N THR A 451 -25.60 -20.45 1.88
CA THR A 451 -26.43 -20.31 0.68
C THR A 451 -26.04 -19.11 -0.16
N THR A 452 -26.40 -19.14 -1.44
CA THR A 452 -26.22 -17.98 -2.34
C THR A 452 -27.01 -16.77 -1.84
N ALA A 453 -28.23 -16.96 -1.34
CA ALA A 453 -29.04 -15.88 -0.76
C ALA A 453 -28.37 -15.22 0.46
N GLY A 454 -27.79 -16.05 1.35
CA GLY A 454 -27.01 -15.54 2.50
C GLY A 454 -25.80 -14.74 2.07
N ALA A 455 -25.07 -15.16 1.01
CA ALA A 455 -23.94 -14.43 0.46
C ALA A 455 -24.36 -13.06 -0.13
N TRP A 456 -25.47 -13.02 -0.87
CA TRP A 456 -26.06 -11.77 -1.37
C TRP A 456 -26.45 -10.84 -0.24
N ALA A 457 -27.17 -11.35 0.76
CA ALA A 457 -27.56 -10.55 1.92
C ALA A 457 -26.35 -9.97 2.64
N ALA A 458 -25.29 -10.78 2.86
CA ALA A 458 -24.07 -10.32 3.52
C ALA A 458 -23.36 -9.20 2.74
N VAL A 459 -23.17 -9.37 1.40
CA VAL A 459 -22.46 -8.36 0.62
C VAL A 459 -23.28 -7.08 0.47
N VAL A 460 -24.58 -7.19 0.17
CA VAL A 460 -25.44 -6.00 0.01
C VAL A 460 -25.58 -5.23 1.31
N SER A 461 -25.90 -5.90 2.43
CA SER A 461 -26.01 -5.22 3.73
C SER A 461 -24.69 -4.64 4.19
N GLY A 462 -23.58 -5.39 4.07
CA GLY A 462 -22.26 -4.89 4.44
C GLY A 462 -21.80 -3.69 3.63
N SER A 463 -22.16 -3.62 2.32
CA SER A 463 -21.83 -2.47 1.48
C SER A 463 -22.72 -1.23 1.73
N ILE A 464 -23.94 -1.42 2.22
CA ILE A 464 -24.86 -0.30 2.54
C ILE A 464 -24.55 0.29 3.92
N LEU A 465 -24.10 -0.55 4.85
CA LEU A 465 -23.83 -0.17 6.24
C LEU A 465 -22.41 0.36 6.45
N SER A 466 -21.54 0.26 5.46
CA SER A 466 -20.16 0.77 5.47
C SER A 466 -20.11 2.23 5.03
#